data_6857103ea1d6310bddc72610bd2efda8
#
_entry.id   6857103ea1d6310bddc72610bd2efda8
#
_cell.length_a   1.000
_cell.length_b   1.000
_cell.length_c   1.000
_cell.angle_alpha   90.00
_cell.angle_beta   90.00
_cell.angle_gamma   90.00
#
_symmetry.space_group_name_H-M   'P 1'
#
loop_
_entity.id
_entity.type
_entity.pdbx_description
1 polymer ?
#
loop_
_entity_poly.entity_id
_entity_poly.type
_entity_poly.pdbx_seq_one_letter_code
_entity_poly.pdbx_strand_id
1 'polypeptide(L)'
;RRDRSYRWNYRNGPTFTGSFPRITDASQKEFFGSKVNSRLGVAAGILLNSRWVECYSRLGFDILTYKTVRSSERPCYPLPNWVFVEPINDLEPGSDEILRKARRRSRDPAEVTSAVCFGMPSQPPEVWRKDVRSARGKLRRGQLLVVSVVGTPAEGGGEASLVEDF
;
A
#
# COMPACT_ATOMS: atom_id res chain seq x y z
N ARG A 1 -3.81 7.14 -8.79
CA ARG A 1 -3.63 7.23 -10.25
C ARG A 1 -2.18 6.93 -10.61
N ARG A 2 -1.96 5.98 -11.51
CA ARG A 2 -0.63 5.52 -11.94
C ARG A 2 0.17 6.62 -12.68
N ASP A 3 -0.51 7.48 -13.40
CA ASP A 3 0.04 8.59 -14.18
C ASP A 3 0.40 9.83 -13.34
N ARG A 4 0.24 9.74 -12.05
CA ARG A 4 0.49 10.85 -11.11
C ARG A 4 1.54 10.46 -10.08
N SER A 5 2.28 11.46 -9.59
CA SER A 5 3.29 11.27 -8.56
C SER A 5 2.70 10.75 -7.24
N TYR A 6 3.52 10.16 -6.39
CA TYR A 6 3.16 9.80 -5.02
C TYR A 6 2.57 10.99 -4.26
N ARG A 7 3.23 12.16 -4.31
CA ARG A 7 2.77 13.39 -3.65
C ARG A 7 1.39 13.83 -4.13
N TRP A 8 1.13 13.71 -5.43
CA TRP A 8 -0.19 14.02 -5.98
C TRP A 8 -1.26 13.06 -5.44
N ASN A 9 -1.00 11.75 -5.50
CA ASN A 9 -1.92 10.73 -4.99
C ASN A 9 -2.16 10.86 -3.48
N TYR A 10 -1.12 11.17 -2.72
CA TYR A 10 -1.21 11.43 -1.28
C TYR A 10 -2.15 12.61 -0.98
N ARG A 11 -2.06 13.69 -1.75
CA ARG A 11 -2.84 14.93 -1.55
C ARG A 11 -4.26 14.86 -2.11
N ASN A 12 -4.48 14.17 -3.22
CA ASN A 12 -5.72 14.25 -4.00
C ASN A 12 -6.53 12.95 -4.03
N GLY A 13 -5.93 11.81 -3.68
CA GLY A 13 -6.65 10.54 -3.67
C GLY A 13 -7.38 10.27 -2.35
N PRO A 14 -8.16 9.20 -2.32
CA PRO A 14 -8.53 8.34 -3.44
C PRO A 14 -9.50 9.01 -4.42
N THR A 15 -9.49 8.56 -5.69
CA THR A 15 -10.37 9.08 -6.74
C THR A 15 -11.52 8.10 -7.06
N PHE A 16 -12.09 7.52 -6.03
CA PHE A 16 -13.22 6.61 -6.18
C PHE A 16 -14.51 7.40 -6.46
N THR A 17 -15.20 7.04 -7.54
CA THR A 17 -16.44 7.70 -7.99
C THR A 17 -17.66 6.76 -7.99
N GLY A 18 -17.47 5.50 -7.61
CA GLY A 18 -18.54 4.51 -7.53
C GLY A 18 -19.36 4.63 -6.24
N SER A 19 -20.43 3.86 -6.16
CA SER A 19 -21.22 3.72 -4.93
C SER A 19 -20.53 2.79 -3.94
N PHE A 20 -20.56 3.15 -2.67
CA PHE A 20 -20.07 2.25 -1.62
C PHE A 20 -21.08 1.12 -1.38
N PRO A 21 -20.60 -0.12 -1.21
CA PRO A 21 -21.49 -1.24 -0.94
C PRO A 21 -22.19 -1.06 0.43
N ARG A 22 -23.41 -1.56 0.53
CA ARG A 22 -24.05 -1.75 1.84
C ARG A 22 -23.39 -2.93 2.53
N ILE A 23 -22.70 -2.66 3.62
CA ILE A 23 -22.04 -3.70 4.39
C ILE A 23 -23.00 -4.19 5.46
N THR A 24 -23.30 -5.47 5.39
CA THR A 24 -24.10 -6.16 6.43
C THR A 24 -23.17 -6.67 7.52
N ASP A 25 -23.68 -6.69 8.76
CA ASP A 25 -22.94 -7.28 9.87
C ASP A 25 -22.70 -8.77 9.58
N ALA A 26 -21.42 -9.16 9.58
CA ALA A 26 -21.01 -10.54 9.43
C ALA A 26 -20.64 -11.14 10.80
N SER A 27 -20.68 -12.47 10.89
CA SER A 27 -20.15 -13.16 12.08
C SER A 27 -18.67 -12.81 12.25
N GLN A 28 -18.31 -12.24 13.39
CA GLN A 28 -16.93 -11.85 13.68
C GLN A 28 -15.96 -13.04 13.53
N LYS A 29 -14.83 -12.78 12.94
CA LYS A 29 -13.70 -13.69 12.77
C LYS A 29 -12.56 -13.25 13.67
N GLU A 30 -11.70 -14.18 14.06
CA GLU A 30 -10.49 -13.84 14.78
C GLU A 30 -9.33 -13.64 13.81
N PHE A 31 -8.54 -12.59 14.05
CA PHE A 31 -7.31 -12.26 13.32
C PHE A 31 -6.30 -11.67 14.33
N PHE A 32 -5.23 -12.40 14.62
CA PHE A 32 -4.21 -12.02 15.62
C PHE A 32 -4.79 -11.49 16.94
N GLY A 33 -5.68 -12.27 17.56
CA GLY A 33 -6.34 -11.90 18.82
C GLY A 33 -7.36 -10.75 18.72
N SER A 34 -7.58 -10.20 17.55
CA SER A 34 -8.56 -9.14 17.29
C SER A 34 -9.80 -9.70 16.58
N LYS A 35 -10.98 -9.21 16.97
CA LYS A 35 -12.22 -9.56 16.27
C LYS A 35 -12.43 -8.65 15.08
N VAL A 36 -12.53 -9.23 13.87
CA VAL A 36 -12.80 -8.55 12.61
C VAL A 36 -14.09 -9.08 11.97
N ASN A 37 -14.79 -8.24 11.19
CA ASN A 37 -16.02 -8.67 10.54
C ASN A 37 -15.72 -9.65 9.39
N SER A 38 -14.62 -9.48 8.70
CA SER A 38 -14.13 -10.41 7.67
C SER A 38 -12.60 -10.49 7.69
N ARG A 39 -12.03 -11.52 7.05
CA ARG A 39 -10.58 -11.63 6.84
C ARG A 39 -10.14 -10.96 5.54
N LEU A 40 -11.00 -10.18 4.91
CA LEU A 40 -10.65 -9.43 3.70
C LEU A 40 -9.85 -8.18 4.08
N GLY A 41 -8.63 -8.10 3.57
CA GLY A 41 -7.71 -7.03 3.89
C GLY A 41 -7.05 -6.39 2.67
N VAL A 42 -6.44 -5.25 2.92
CA VAL A 42 -5.62 -4.52 1.93
C VAL A 42 -4.20 -4.42 2.47
N ALA A 43 -3.25 -4.95 1.70
CA ALA A 43 -1.84 -4.92 2.06
C ALA A 43 -1.26 -3.50 2.02
N ALA A 44 -0.12 -3.31 2.70
CA ALA A 44 0.63 -2.06 2.65
C ALA A 44 1.02 -1.70 1.22
N GLY A 45 0.85 -0.42 0.88
CA GLY A 45 1.23 0.10 -0.44
C GLY A 45 0.26 1.15 -0.96
N ILE A 46 -1.03 0.82 -1.06
CA ILE A 46 -2.03 1.71 -1.64
C ILE A 46 -2.75 2.60 -0.62
N LEU A 47 -2.77 2.25 0.66
CA LEU A 47 -3.41 3.05 1.70
C LEU A 47 -2.48 4.17 2.18
N LEU A 48 -2.29 5.18 1.34
CA LEU A 48 -1.26 6.22 1.50
C LEU A 48 -1.44 7.10 2.74
N ASN A 49 -2.68 7.28 3.21
CA ASN A 49 -3.04 8.09 4.37
C ASN A 49 -4.46 7.76 4.87
N SER A 50 -4.92 8.46 5.89
CA SER A 50 -6.22 8.27 6.53
C SER A 50 -7.42 8.36 5.57
N ARG A 51 -7.35 9.15 4.51
CA ARG A 51 -8.40 9.24 3.50
C ARG A 51 -8.52 7.99 2.65
N TRP A 52 -7.37 7.38 2.32
CA TRP A 52 -7.32 6.10 1.61
C TRP A 52 -7.83 4.98 2.51
N VAL A 53 -7.41 4.96 3.78
CA VAL A 53 -7.92 4.00 4.78
C VAL A 53 -9.43 4.10 4.90
N GLU A 54 -9.99 5.30 5.04
CA GLU A 54 -11.44 5.53 5.11
C GLU A 54 -12.17 5.01 3.87
N CYS A 55 -11.66 5.30 2.67
CA CYS A 55 -12.27 4.85 1.44
C CYS A 55 -12.36 3.33 1.38
N TYR A 56 -11.26 2.62 1.65
CA TYR A 56 -11.24 1.16 1.63
C TYR A 56 -12.02 0.53 2.79
N SER A 57 -12.06 1.17 3.96
CA SER A 57 -12.97 0.82 5.05
C SER A 57 -14.43 0.82 4.57
N ARG A 58 -14.84 1.87 3.87
CA ARG A 58 -16.19 1.99 3.32
C ARG A 58 -16.48 1.03 2.18
N LEU A 59 -15.44 0.54 1.47
CA LEU A 59 -15.57 -0.50 0.45
C LEU A 59 -15.72 -1.92 1.03
N GLY A 60 -15.62 -2.08 2.36
CA GLY A 60 -15.87 -3.36 3.03
C GLY A 60 -14.63 -4.16 3.39
N PHE A 61 -13.45 -3.57 3.27
CA PHE A 61 -12.24 -4.19 3.79
C PHE A 61 -12.15 -3.99 5.30
N ASP A 62 -11.85 -5.06 6.04
CA ASP A 62 -11.83 -5.03 7.50
C ASP A 62 -10.42 -5.11 8.10
N ILE A 63 -9.43 -5.51 7.33
CA ILE A 63 -8.01 -5.46 7.71
C ILE A 63 -7.32 -4.46 6.78
N LEU A 64 -6.95 -3.32 7.31
CA LEU A 64 -6.44 -2.18 6.54
C LEU A 64 -4.99 -1.93 6.94
N THR A 65 -4.05 -2.21 6.04
CA THR A 65 -2.64 -1.97 6.32
C THR A 65 -2.22 -0.60 5.78
N TYR A 66 -1.98 0.32 6.70
CA TYR A 66 -1.47 1.66 6.39
C TYR A 66 -0.14 1.55 5.63
N LYS A 67 0.08 2.47 4.67
CA LYS A 67 1.30 2.53 3.87
C LYS A 67 2.54 2.44 4.75
N THR A 68 3.47 1.57 4.36
CA THR A 68 4.75 1.42 5.07
C THR A 68 5.39 2.77 5.37
N VAL A 69 5.74 2.98 6.63
CA VAL A 69 6.37 4.18 7.16
C VAL A 69 7.79 3.90 7.65
N ARG A 70 8.55 4.96 7.87
CA ARG A 70 9.94 4.93 8.32
C ARG A 70 10.13 5.89 9.48
N SER A 71 11.24 5.72 10.20
CA SER A 71 11.74 6.63 11.24
C SER A 71 12.10 8.03 10.69
N SER A 72 12.34 8.14 9.37
CA SER A 72 12.66 9.39 8.67
C SER A 72 11.85 9.56 7.38
N GLU A 73 11.78 10.79 6.87
CA GLU A 73 11.19 11.05 5.56
C GLU A 73 12.00 10.36 4.45
N ARG A 74 11.28 9.74 3.52
CA ARG A 74 11.87 9.18 2.31
C ARG A 74 11.07 9.57 1.07
N PRO A 75 11.68 10.21 0.07
CA PRO A 75 11.01 10.54 -1.17
C PRO A 75 10.68 9.27 -1.99
N CYS A 76 9.62 9.34 -2.76
CA CYS A 76 9.31 8.33 -3.76
C CYS A 76 10.26 8.44 -4.94
N TYR A 77 10.64 7.31 -5.52
CA TYR A 77 11.40 7.30 -6.77
C TYR A 77 10.64 8.07 -7.87
N PRO A 78 11.37 8.71 -8.79
CA PRO A 78 10.77 9.50 -9.86
C PRO A 78 9.93 8.63 -10.80
N LEU A 79 9.04 9.27 -11.54
CA LEU A 79 8.29 8.62 -12.62
C LEU A 79 9.22 8.31 -13.82
N PRO A 80 8.98 7.20 -14.54
CA PRO A 80 7.95 6.19 -14.31
C PRO A 80 8.36 5.18 -13.24
N ASN A 81 7.55 5.01 -12.20
CA ASN A 81 7.78 4.07 -11.11
C ASN A 81 6.74 2.94 -11.04
N TRP A 82 5.86 2.89 -12.01
CA TRP A 82 4.90 1.82 -12.27
C TRP A 82 4.72 1.68 -13.78
N VAL A 83 5.17 0.58 -14.35
CA VAL A 83 5.15 0.33 -15.78
C VAL A 83 4.42 -0.98 -16.10
N PHE A 84 3.81 -1.05 -17.27
CA PHE A 84 3.40 -2.33 -17.83
C PHE A 84 4.62 -3.02 -18.43
N VAL A 85 4.65 -4.34 -18.32
CA VAL A 85 5.73 -5.17 -18.87
C VAL A 85 5.13 -6.19 -19.82
N GLU A 86 5.92 -6.61 -20.80
CA GLU A 86 5.57 -7.69 -21.71
C GLU A 86 6.02 -8.99 -21.03
N PRO A 87 5.10 -9.92 -20.72
CA PRO A 87 5.49 -11.26 -20.30
C PRO A 87 6.17 -11.95 -21.48
N ILE A 88 7.36 -12.48 -21.27
CA ILE A 88 8.06 -13.23 -22.32
C ILE A 88 7.64 -14.70 -22.28
N ASN A 89 7.48 -15.22 -21.08
CA ASN A 89 6.97 -16.59 -20.77
C ASN A 89 6.46 -16.59 -19.33
N ASP A 90 6.03 -17.74 -18.82
CA ASP A 90 5.84 -17.93 -17.38
C ASP A 90 7.19 -17.75 -16.69
N LEU A 91 7.20 -16.91 -15.64
CA LEU A 91 8.42 -16.64 -14.88
C LEU A 91 8.79 -17.87 -14.07
N GLU A 92 9.92 -18.47 -14.42
CA GLU A 92 10.49 -19.59 -13.66
C GLU A 92 11.25 -19.07 -12.43
N PRO A 93 11.14 -19.72 -11.25
CA PRO A 93 11.93 -19.36 -10.08
C PRO A 93 13.42 -19.41 -10.39
N GLY A 94 14.13 -18.31 -10.10
CA GLY A 94 15.57 -18.18 -10.38
C GLY A 94 15.92 -17.78 -11.81
N SER A 95 14.94 -17.44 -12.62
CA SER A 95 15.17 -16.86 -13.96
C SER A 95 15.73 -15.45 -13.86
N ASP A 96 16.83 -15.18 -14.56
CA ASP A 96 17.42 -13.84 -14.72
C ASP A 96 16.84 -13.09 -15.94
N GLU A 97 15.66 -13.49 -16.41
CA GLU A 97 15.03 -12.85 -17.56
C GLU A 97 14.73 -11.38 -17.32
N ILE A 98 15.20 -10.53 -18.21
CA ILE A 98 14.93 -9.10 -18.17
C ILE A 98 13.56 -8.82 -18.76
N LEU A 99 12.60 -8.42 -17.93
CA LEU A 99 11.28 -8.00 -18.37
C LEU A 99 11.38 -6.70 -19.18
N ARG A 100 10.78 -6.69 -20.36
CA ARG A 100 10.71 -5.51 -21.21
C ARG A 100 9.50 -4.64 -20.88
N LYS A 101 9.69 -3.33 -20.87
CA LYS A 101 8.59 -2.40 -20.73
C LYS A 101 7.65 -2.52 -21.93
N ALA A 102 6.38 -2.79 -21.67
CA ALA A 102 5.36 -2.85 -22.71
C ALA A 102 5.15 -1.45 -23.35
N ARG A 103 5.07 -1.40 -24.65
CA ARG A 103 4.75 -0.17 -25.39
C ARG A 103 3.31 0.27 -25.16
N ARG A 104 2.38 -0.68 -24.99
CA ARG A 104 0.96 -0.43 -24.72
C ARG A 104 0.46 -1.42 -23.68
N ARG A 105 -0.56 -1.01 -22.92
CA ARG A 105 -1.32 -1.93 -22.04
C ARG A 105 -2.12 -2.89 -22.92
N SER A 106 -2.13 -4.21 -22.60
CA SER A 106 -3.07 -5.14 -23.19
C SER A 106 -4.52 -4.68 -22.98
N ARG A 107 -5.37 -4.96 -23.96
CA ARG A 107 -6.82 -4.74 -23.85
C ARG A 107 -7.49 -5.82 -23.01
N ASP A 108 -6.91 -7.01 -22.99
CA ASP A 108 -7.35 -8.10 -22.13
C ASP A 108 -6.79 -7.92 -20.72
N PRO A 109 -7.65 -7.75 -19.69
CA PRO A 109 -7.20 -7.63 -18.31
C PRO A 109 -6.40 -8.84 -17.79
N ALA A 110 -6.65 -10.04 -18.33
CA ALA A 110 -5.95 -11.27 -17.96
C ALA A 110 -4.47 -11.27 -18.41
N GLU A 111 -4.14 -10.51 -19.45
CA GLU A 111 -2.78 -10.38 -19.99
C GLU A 111 -2.01 -9.19 -19.41
N VAL A 112 -2.63 -8.41 -18.51
CA VAL A 112 -1.97 -7.21 -17.96
C VAL A 112 -0.96 -7.60 -16.91
N THR A 113 0.30 -7.43 -17.23
CA THR A 113 1.41 -7.56 -16.27
C THR A 113 2.03 -6.20 -16.00
N SER A 114 2.42 -5.95 -14.76
CA SER A 114 3.04 -4.68 -14.37
C SER A 114 4.11 -4.88 -13.31
N ALA A 115 5.11 -4.01 -13.33
CA ALA A 115 6.14 -3.91 -12.31
C ALA A 115 6.10 -2.53 -11.65
N VAL A 116 6.37 -2.50 -10.34
CA VAL A 116 6.38 -1.26 -9.55
C VAL A 116 7.66 -1.15 -8.74
N CYS A 117 8.17 0.07 -8.61
CA CYS A 117 9.28 0.40 -7.73
C CYS A 117 9.10 1.83 -7.19
N PHE A 118 8.50 1.95 -6.02
CA PHE A 118 8.26 3.26 -5.38
C PHE A 118 9.37 3.69 -4.42
N GLY A 119 10.28 2.80 -4.02
CA GLY A 119 11.33 3.06 -3.03
C GLY A 119 10.81 3.16 -1.60
N MET A 120 9.64 2.59 -1.32
CA MET A 120 8.99 2.64 0.00
C MET A 120 9.01 4.06 0.62
N PRO A 121 8.39 5.07 -0.04
CA PRO A 121 8.37 6.44 0.44
C PRO A 121 7.64 6.57 1.77
N SER A 122 8.09 7.48 2.61
CA SER A 122 7.47 7.82 3.89
C SER A 122 7.38 9.33 4.07
N GLN A 123 6.30 9.79 4.65
CA GLN A 123 6.24 11.13 5.21
C GLN A 123 7.08 11.20 6.50
N PRO A 124 7.46 12.39 6.98
CA PRO A 124 8.11 12.55 8.27
C PRO A 124 7.29 11.94 9.42
N PRO A 125 7.93 11.43 10.49
CA PRO A 125 7.24 10.75 11.59
C PRO A 125 6.13 11.56 12.25
N GLU A 126 6.31 12.86 12.45
CA GLU A 126 5.29 13.75 13.02
C GLU A 126 4.04 13.86 12.14
N VAL A 127 4.19 13.70 10.82
CA VAL A 127 3.07 13.71 9.85
C VAL A 127 2.33 12.39 9.86
N TRP A 128 3.05 11.26 9.63
CA TRP A 128 2.37 9.97 9.53
C TRP A 128 1.80 9.49 10.87
N ARG A 129 2.46 9.77 12.01
CA ARG A 129 1.91 9.42 13.34
C ARG A 129 0.58 10.12 13.62
N LYS A 130 0.46 11.39 13.24
CA LYS A 130 -0.80 12.13 13.35
C LYS A 130 -1.86 11.55 12.44
N ASP A 131 -1.50 11.22 11.20
CA ASP A 131 -2.43 10.68 10.22
C ASP A 131 -2.89 9.25 10.56
N VAL A 132 -2.01 8.40 11.12
CA VAL A 132 -2.39 7.07 11.64
C VAL A 132 -3.45 7.17 12.74
N ARG A 133 -3.33 8.13 13.67
CA ARG A 133 -4.38 8.37 14.68
C ARG A 133 -5.70 8.76 14.02
N SER A 134 -5.64 9.63 13.00
CA SER A 134 -6.81 10.00 12.21
C SER A 134 -7.41 8.79 11.50
N ALA A 135 -6.57 7.94 10.87
CA ALA A 135 -7.01 6.73 10.19
C ALA A 135 -7.74 5.77 11.13
N ARG A 136 -7.20 5.54 12.35
CA ARG A 136 -7.84 4.71 13.36
C ARG A 136 -9.23 5.23 13.74
N GLY A 137 -9.38 6.55 13.89
CA GLY A 137 -10.67 7.18 14.22
C GLY A 137 -11.74 7.05 13.14
N LYS A 138 -11.37 6.66 11.91
CA LYS A 138 -12.28 6.47 10.78
C LYS A 138 -12.75 5.03 10.59
N LEU A 139 -12.20 4.08 11.37
CA LEU A 139 -12.57 2.69 11.28
C LEU A 139 -13.89 2.42 12.00
N ARG A 140 -14.65 1.50 11.45
CA ARG A 140 -15.86 0.97 12.06
C ARG A 140 -15.52 -0.17 13.04
N ARG A 141 -16.48 -0.51 13.90
CA ARG A 141 -16.37 -1.68 14.76
C ARG A 141 -16.10 -2.94 13.92
N GLY A 142 -15.18 -3.77 14.37
CA GLY A 142 -14.77 -4.99 13.65
C GLY A 142 -13.85 -4.74 12.47
N GLN A 143 -13.23 -3.56 12.41
CA GLN A 143 -12.12 -3.26 11.47
C GLN A 143 -10.81 -3.07 12.22
N LEU A 144 -9.73 -3.50 11.63
CA LEU A 144 -8.38 -3.44 12.19
C LEU A 144 -7.47 -2.59 11.31
N LEU A 145 -6.74 -1.66 11.93
CA LEU A 145 -5.65 -0.94 11.29
C LEU A 145 -4.32 -1.60 11.65
N VAL A 146 -3.59 -2.02 10.64
CA VAL A 146 -2.21 -2.49 10.76
C VAL A 146 -1.30 -1.36 10.25
N VAL A 147 -0.25 -1.04 10.97
CA VAL A 147 0.77 -0.08 10.51
C VAL A 147 1.99 -0.86 10.06
N SER A 148 2.28 -0.79 8.77
CA SER A 148 3.50 -1.39 8.20
C SER A 148 4.68 -0.46 8.47
N VAL A 149 5.76 -1.02 8.99
CA VAL A 149 7.01 -0.29 9.26
C VAL A 149 8.17 -0.96 8.55
N VAL A 150 9.21 -0.18 8.25
CA VAL A 150 10.46 -0.69 7.70
C VAL A 150 11.61 0.15 8.25
N GLY A 151 12.66 -0.50 8.70
CA GLY A 151 13.88 0.16 9.14
C GLY A 151 14.57 0.90 7.99
N THR A 152 15.37 1.89 8.36
CA THR A 152 16.19 2.68 7.44
C THR A 152 17.62 2.62 7.95
N PRO A 153 18.52 1.83 7.32
CA PRO A 153 19.90 1.77 7.78
C PRO A 153 20.53 3.15 7.68
N ALA A 154 21.35 3.50 8.67
CA ALA A 154 22.22 4.67 8.58
C ALA A 154 23.19 4.52 7.41
N GLU A 155 23.62 5.63 6.83
CA GLU A 155 24.61 5.62 5.74
C GLU A 155 25.89 4.89 6.21
N GLY A 156 26.24 3.81 5.52
CA GLY A 156 27.35 2.95 5.91
C GLY A 156 27.13 2.00 7.09
N GLY A 157 25.95 1.99 7.72
CA GLY A 157 25.69 1.27 8.97
C GLY A 157 25.33 -0.20 8.88
N GLY A 158 25.09 -0.74 7.68
CA GLY A 158 24.77 -2.17 7.48
C GLY A 158 23.53 -2.67 8.24
N GLU A 159 23.48 -4.00 8.49
CA GLU A 159 22.34 -4.65 9.16
C GLU A 159 22.14 -4.19 10.63
N ALA A 160 23.24 -3.93 11.35
CA ALA A 160 23.15 -3.50 12.75
C ALA A 160 22.36 -2.20 12.90
N SER A 161 22.63 -1.20 12.05
CA SER A 161 21.89 0.06 12.08
C SER A 161 20.44 -0.07 11.62
N LEU A 162 20.13 -1.08 10.81
CA LEU A 162 18.76 -1.39 10.42
C LEU A 162 17.95 -1.90 11.62
N VAL A 163 18.56 -2.74 12.46
CA VAL A 163 17.92 -3.25 13.70
C VAL A 163 17.72 -2.13 14.73
N GLU A 164 18.68 -1.23 14.86
CA GLU A 164 18.59 -0.08 15.77
C GLU A 164 17.50 0.93 15.39
N ASP A 165 17.13 1.00 14.10
CA ASP A 165 16.07 1.90 13.60
C ASP A 165 14.64 1.37 13.88
N PHE A 166 14.48 0.12 14.27
CA PHE A 166 13.21 -0.47 14.69
C PHE A 166 12.89 -0.19 16.16
#